data_5b2bfed4ddc0b3036b4561debfba35e2
#
_entry.id   5b2bfed4ddc0b3036b4561debfba35e2
#
_cell.length_a   1.000
_cell.length_b   1.000
_cell.length_c   1.000
_cell.angle_alpha   90.00
_cell.angle_beta   90.00
_cell.angle_gamma   90.00
#
_symmetry.space_group_name_H-M   'P 1'
#
loop_
_entity.id
_entity.type
_entity.pdbx_description
1 polymer ?
#
loop_
_entity_poly.entity_id
_entity_poly.type
_entity_poly.pdbx_seq_one_letter_code
_entity_poly.pdbx_strand_id
1 'polypeptide(L)'
;MKVIGVIPARYQSIRFPGKPLADICGKPMIWWGYNQVSQVNEFSEIYVATDDERIVACCEEYGMKYVMTRKDTPNHIHRIWEVTEMIEADYYISINGDEPLISPDNIRQAFPSEVISDRPFFQSVYREMHDPAEVMDIANVKIVLNKEGVCMYQSRYPIPCPKGSLLFTYKKAIGIECFNKKALDIFAHTPMGVMEKIEDIDHLRFLENGIPIYYKQIDSESLSVDTKNDLEKVRLIIEERLNKK
;
A
#
# COMPACT_ATOMS: atom_id res chain seq x y z
N MET A 1 -9.16 -19.97 -2.93
CA MET A 1 -8.72 -18.62 -3.29
C MET A 1 -7.23 -18.51 -2.98
N LYS A 2 -6.40 -18.29 -3.99
CA LYS A 2 -4.95 -18.10 -3.81
C LYS A 2 -4.66 -16.59 -3.76
N VAL A 3 -4.17 -16.10 -2.62
CA VAL A 3 -3.85 -14.68 -2.40
C VAL A 3 -2.37 -14.54 -2.11
N ILE A 4 -1.69 -13.66 -2.85
CA ILE A 4 -0.27 -13.37 -2.70
C ILE A 4 -0.10 -12.00 -2.04
N GLY A 5 0.67 -11.94 -0.96
CA GLY A 5 1.16 -10.69 -0.38
C GLY A 5 2.38 -10.18 -1.15
N VAL A 6 2.36 -8.92 -1.55
CA VAL A 6 3.48 -8.29 -2.28
C VAL A 6 3.92 -7.04 -1.53
N ILE A 7 5.20 -6.97 -1.17
CA ILE A 7 5.82 -5.82 -0.51
C ILE A 7 6.77 -5.16 -1.52
N PRO A 8 6.33 -4.09 -2.22
CA PRO A 8 7.21 -3.39 -3.15
C PRO A 8 8.31 -2.65 -2.39
N ALA A 9 9.56 -2.87 -2.78
CA ALA A 9 10.72 -2.28 -2.14
C ALA A 9 11.73 -1.78 -3.17
N ARG A 10 12.01 -0.47 -3.16
CA ARG A 10 13.06 0.16 -3.97
C ARG A 10 14.20 0.64 -3.09
N TYR A 11 15.43 0.43 -3.52
CA TYR A 11 16.58 1.01 -2.83
C TYR A 11 16.68 2.51 -3.07
N GLN A 12 16.43 2.94 -4.30
CA GLN A 12 16.47 4.34 -4.69
C GLN A 12 15.20 5.07 -4.24
N SER A 13 15.35 5.93 -3.24
CA SER A 13 14.33 6.86 -2.77
C SER A 13 14.95 8.25 -2.69
N ILE A 14 14.29 9.27 -3.21
CA ILE A 14 14.79 10.65 -3.23
C ILE A 14 14.97 11.18 -1.81
N ARG A 15 14.00 10.97 -0.94
CA ARG A 15 13.98 11.48 0.44
C ARG A 15 14.86 10.66 1.40
N PHE A 16 14.95 9.35 1.17
CA PHE A 16 15.67 8.44 2.04
C PHE A 16 16.23 7.24 1.25
N PRO A 17 17.41 7.37 0.59
CA PRO A 17 18.06 6.27 -0.12
C PRO A 17 18.36 5.10 0.82
N GLY A 18 18.11 3.87 0.36
CA GLY A 18 18.31 2.67 1.14
C GLY A 18 17.30 2.45 2.27
N LYS A 19 16.19 3.20 2.28
CA LYS A 19 15.13 3.12 3.28
C LYS A 19 14.73 1.69 3.68
N PRO A 20 14.49 0.73 2.77
CA PRO A 20 14.12 -0.65 3.14
C PRO A 20 15.16 -1.37 4.01
N LEU A 21 16.44 -1.00 3.87
CA LEU A 21 17.55 -1.60 4.62
C LEU A 21 17.97 -0.80 5.86
N ALA A 22 17.24 0.29 6.17
CA ALA A 22 17.53 1.07 7.37
C ALA A 22 17.35 0.21 8.63
N ASP A 23 18.34 0.26 9.51
CA ASP A 23 18.31 -0.50 10.77
C ASP A 23 17.21 0.01 11.71
N ILE A 24 16.44 -0.92 12.26
CA ILE A 24 15.50 -0.72 13.35
C ILE A 24 15.77 -1.81 14.38
N CYS A 25 16.38 -1.44 15.49
CA CYS A 25 16.66 -2.37 16.61
C CYS A 25 17.36 -3.68 16.16
N GLY A 26 18.39 -3.56 15.30
CA GLY A 26 19.19 -4.69 14.81
C GLY A 26 18.58 -5.51 13.69
N LYS A 27 17.50 -5.03 13.08
CA LYS A 27 16.88 -5.64 11.90
C LYS A 27 16.57 -4.58 10.83
N PRO A 28 16.69 -4.90 9.53
CA PRO A 28 16.33 -3.96 8.47
C PRO A 28 14.81 -3.67 8.47
N MET A 29 14.43 -2.45 8.10
CA MET A 29 13.02 -2.02 8.10
C MET A 29 12.11 -2.97 7.32
N ILE A 30 12.54 -3.47 6.16
CA ILE A 30 11.77 -4.39 5.34
C ILE A 30 11.47 -5.71 6.07
N TRP A 31 12.37 -6.17 6.96
CA TRP A 31 12.14 -7.37 7.77
C TRP A 31 10.97 -7.18 8.74
N TRP A 32 10.87 -5.99 9.36
CA TRP A 32 9.78 -5.68 10.29
C TRP A 32 8.43 -5.71 9.57
N GLY A 33 8.32 -5.06 8.40
CA GLY A 33 7.12 -5.11 7.58
C GLY A 33 6.77 -6.54 7.14
N TYR A 34 7.76 -7.27 6.59
CA TYR A 34 7.56 -8.67 6.18
C TYR A 34 7.10 -9.56 7.34
N ASN A 35 7.68 -9.39 8.54
CA ASN A 35 7.30 -10.14 9.74
C ASN A 35 5.86 -9.83 10.19
N GLN A 36 5.37 -8.60 10.01
CA GLN A 36 3.98 -8.28 10.28
C GLN A 36 3.03 -8.93 9.26
N VAL A 37 3.37 -8.84 7.97
CA VAL A 37 2.60 -9.43 6.89
C VAL A 37 2.53 -10.96 7.04
N SER A 38 3.61 -11.61 7.49
CA SER A 38 3.67 -13.06 7.68
C SER A 38 2.77 -13.60 8.82
N GLN A 39 2.20 -12.72 9.65
CA GLN A 39 1.20 -13.10 10.65
C GLN A 39 -0.22 -13.21 10.05
N VAL A 40 -0.40 -12.88 8.78
CA VAL A 40 -1.66 -13.04 8.04
C VAL A 40 -1.67 -14.41 7.37
N ASN A 41 -2.25 -15.39 8.04
CA ASN A 41 -2.25 -16.80 7.60
C ASN A 41 -3.08 -17.05 6.34
N GLU A 42 -3.88 -16.08 5.92
CA GLU A 42 -4.72 -16.11 4.73
C GLU A 42 -3.91 -15.96 3.43
N PHE A 43 -2.67 -15.45 3.50
CA PHE A 43 -1.76 -15.45 2.36
C PHE A 43 -1.28 -16.87 2.02
N SER A 44 -1.33 -17.21 0.74
CA SER A 44 -0.69 -18.43 0.24
C SER A 44 0.84 -18.31 0.25
N GLU A 45 1.33 -17.13 -0.12
CA GLU A 45 2.75 -16.76 -0.11
C GLU A 45 2.90 -15.24 -0.01
N ILE A 46 4.10 -14.80 0.43
CA ILE A 46 4.44 -13.39 0.57
C ILE A 46 5.78 -13.16 -0.13
N TYR A 47 5.88 -12.09 -0.93
CA TYR A 47 7.08 -11.74 -1.66
C TYR A 47 7.46 -10.29 -1.49
N VAL A 48 8.75 -10.03 -1.32
CA VAL A 48 9.34 -8.71 -1.52
C VAL A 48 9.58 -8.52 -3.01
N ALA A 49 8.97 -7.53 -3.63
CA ALA A 49 9.17 -7.20 -5.05
C ALA A 49 10.20 -6.06 -5.16
N THR A 50 11.38 -6.36 -5.68
CA THR A 50 12.50 -5.41 -5.70
C THR A 50 13.27 -5.44 -7.02
N ASP A 51 14.01 -4.37 -7.29
CA ASP A 51 14.90 -4.20 -8.44
C ASP A 51 16.38 -4.07 -8.03
N ASP A 52 16.71 -4.36 -6.74
CA ASP A 52 18.03 -4.09 -6.18
C ASP A 52 18.61 -5.29 -5.46
N GLU A 53 19.80 -5.71 -5.89
CA GLU A 53 20.52 -6.87 -5.35
C GLU A 53 20.84 -6.76 -3.85
N ARG A 54 20.94 -5.56 -3.31
CA ARG A 54 21.16 -5.36 -1.86
C ARG A 54 19.94 -5.74 -1.05
N ILE A 55 18.73 -5.50 -1.60
CA ILE A 55 17.47 -5.93 -0.98
C ILE A 55 17.32 -7.43 -1.15
N VAL A 56 17.73 -8.00 -2.30
CA VAL A 56 17.75 -9.45 -2.50
C VAL A 56 18.66 -10.13 -1.47
N ALA A 57 19.90 -9.66 -1.30
CA ALA A 57 20.82 -10.21 -0.30
C ALA A 57 20.23 -10.16 1.12
N CYS A 58 19.54 -9.07 1.47
CA CYS A 58 18.82 -8.97 2.73
C CYS A 58 17.68 -9.99 2.82
N CYS A 59 16.92 -10.20 1.75
CA CYS A 59 15.86 -11.21 1.74
C CYS A 59 16.42 -12.62 1.96
N GLU A 60 17.53 -12.96 1.33
CA GLU A 60 18.23 -14.24 1.50
C GLU A 60 18.75 -14.43 2.93
N GLU A 61 19.38 -13.40 3.50
CA GLU A 61 19.90 -13.41 4.88
C GLU A 61 18.78 -13.69 5.91
N TYR A 62 17.60 -13.10 5.70
CA TYR A 62 16.48 -13.23 6.65
C TYR A 62 15.42 -14.24 6.24
N GLY A 63 15.64 -15.05 5.19
CA GLY A 63 14.72 -16.09 4.74
C GLY A 63 13.39 -15.54 4.19
N MET A 64 13.37 -14.31 3.67
CA MET A 64 12.21 -13.69 3.03
C MET A 64 12.16 -14.09 1.55
N LYS A 65 10.98 -14.48 1.06
CA LYS A 65 10.80 -14.71 -0.37
C LYS A 65 10.82 -13.39 -1.14
N TYR A 66 11.41 -13.40 -2.33
CA TYR A 66 11.48 -12.21 -3.18
C TYR A 66 11.20 -12.53 -4.65
N VAL A 67 10.88 -11.48 -5.39
CA VAL A 67 10.74 -11.47 -6.85
C VAL A 67 11.56 -10.30 -7.38
N MET A 68 12.47 -10.59 -8.32
CA MET A 68 13.22 -9.56 -8.99
C MET A 68 12.36 -8.93 -10.10
N THR A 69 12.21 -7.61 -10.04
CA THR A 69 11.44 -6.79 -10.98
C THR A 69 12.38 -5.86 -11.76
N ARG A 70 11.87 -5.21 -12.81
CA ARG A 70 12.68 -4.31 -13.63
C ARG A 70 13.07 -3.03 -12.87
N LYS A 71 14.21 -2.47 -13.22
CA LYS A 71 14.71 -1.20 -12.64
C LYS A 71 13.95 0.02 -13.13
N ASP A 72 13.40 -0.04 -14.32
CA ASP A 72 12.66 1.04 -14.99
C ASP A 72 11.15 1.01 -14.72
N THR A 73 10.71 0.16 -13.80
CA THR A 73 9.30 0.08 -13.40
C THR A 73 8.80 1.43 -12.90
N PRO A 74 7.75 2.02 -13.53
CA PRO A 74 7.34 3.41 -13.26
C PRO A 74 6.88 3.65 -11.82
N ASN A 75 6.03 2.78 -11.26
CA ASN A 75 5.48 2.92 -9.92
C ASN A 75 5.24 1.55 -9.25
N HIS A 76 4.69 1.56 -8.02
CA HIS A 76 4.48 0.33 -7.26
C HIS A 76 3.43 -0.59 -7.90
N ILE A 77 2.36 -0.06 -8.52
CA ILE A 77 1.31 -0.88 -9.16
C ILE A 77 1.87 -1.63 -10.37
N HIS A 78 2.70 -0.98 -11.21
CA HIS A 78 3.41 -1.69 -12.28
C HIS A 78 4.34 -2.78 -11.73
N ARG A 79 4.98 -2.56 -10.57
CA ARG A 79 5.82 -3.58 -9.93
C ARG A 79 5.01 -4.79 -9.48
N ILE A 80 3.80 -4.59 -8.98
CA ILE A 80 2.89 -5.69 -8.63
C ILE A 80 2.42 -6.40 -9.89
N TRP A 81 2.12 -5.67 -10.96
CA TRP A 81 1.80 -6.27 -12.24
C TRP A 81 2.92 -7.19 -12.74
N GLU A 82 4.19 -6.79 -12.65
CA GLU A 82 5.32 -7.66 -13.00
C GLU A 82 5.35 -8.97 -12.19
N VAL A 83 4.95 -8.92 -10.92
CA VAL A 83 4.81 -10.13 -10.09
C VAL A 83 3.75 -11.08 -10.67
N THR A 84 2.67 -10.55 -11.26
CA THR A 84 1.61 -11.40 -11.87
C THR A 84 2.09 -12.17 -13.09
N GLU A 85 3.14 -11.70 -13.76
CA GLU A 85 3.74 -12.38 -14.90
C GLU A 85 4.63 -13.57 -14.50
N MET A 86 5.01 -13.65 -13.23
CA MET A 86 5.88 -14.68 -12.67
C MET A 86 5.17 -15.63 -11.71
N ILE A 87 4.14 -15.15 -11.02
CA ILE A 87 3.42 -15.91 -9.98
C ILE A 87 1.93 -15.79 -10.22
N GLU A 88 1.29 -16.91 -10.54
CA GLU A 88 -0.16 -16.96 -10.75
C GLU A 88 -0.91 -16.99 -9.41
N ALA A 89 -1.93 -16.13 -9.27
CA ALA A 89 -2.83 -16.09 -8.12
C ALA A 89 -4.20 -15.48 -8.51
N ASP A 90 -5.19 -15.67 -7.65
CA ASP A 90 -6.50 -15.01 -7.79
C ASP A 90 -6.39 -13.52 -7.47
N TYR A 91 -5.58 -13.19 -6.44
CA TYR A 91 -5.38 -11.82 -5.96
C TYR A 91 -3.95 -11.55 -5.50
N TYR A 92 -3.56 -10.29 -5.62
CA TYR A 92 -2.29 -9.73 -5.17
C TYR A 92 -2.58 -8.57 -4.23
N ILE A 93 -2.16 -8.67 -2.97
CA ILE A 93 -2.32 -7.59 -2.00
C ILE A 93 -0.98 -6.90 -1.85
N SER A 94 -0.94 -5.63 -2.29
CA SER A 94 0.18 -4.71 -2.08
C SER A 94 0.16 -4.20 -0.65
N ILE A 95 1.30 -4.26 0.02
CA ILE A 95 1.51 -3.69 1.34
C ILE A 95 2.75 -2.81 1.28
N ASN A 96 2.61 -1.54 1.65
CA ASN A 96 3.73 -0.59 1.61
C ASN A 96 4.92 -1.08 2.44
N GLY A 97 6.10 -1.15 1.83
CA GLY A 97 7.33 -1.61 2.49
C GLY A 97 7.93 -0.64 3.50
N ASP A 98 7.35 0.55 3.66
CA ASP A 98 7.75 1.59 4.60
C ASP A 98 6.85 1.69 5.84
N GLU A 99 6.02 0.68 6.08
CA GLU A 99 5.16 0.57 7.25
C GLU A 99 5.57 -0.61 8.16
N PRO A 100 6.70 -0.51 8.89
CA PRO A 100 7.24 -1.62 9.69
C PRO A 100 6.35 -2.04 10.87
N LEU A 101 5.36 -1.21 11.22
CA LEU A 101 4.40 -1.47 12.31
C LEU A 101 2.99 -1.78 11.80
N ILE A 102 2.83 -2.10 10.51
CA ILE A 102 1.52 -2.37 9.92
C ILE A 102 0.77 -3.46 10.70
N SER A 103 -0.53 -3.25 10.92
CA SER A 103 -1.37 -4.22 11.63
C SER A 103 -1.79 -5.36 10.70
N PRO A 104 -1.59 -6.63 11.09
CA PRO A 104 -2.14 -7.79 10.38
C PRO A 104 -3.66 -7.72 10.21
N ASP A 105 -4.38 -7.16 11.19
CA ASP A 105 -5.85 -7.03 11.12
C ASP A 105 -6.29 -6.01 10.06
N ASN A 106 -5.53 -4.92 9.88
CA ASN A 106 -5.77 -3.98 8.79
C ASN A 106 -5.55 -4.62 7.42
N ILE A 107 -4.51 -5.46 7.29
CA ILE A 107 -4.25 -6.19 6.03
C ILE A 107 -5.41 -7.14 5.71
N ARG A 108 -5.98 -7.82 6.70
CA ARG A 108 -7.15 -8.71 6.52
C ARG A 108 -8.36 -7.98 5.95
N GLN A 109 -8.53 -6.69 6.23
CA GLN A 109 -9.63 -5.90 5.66
C GLN A 109 -9.54 -5.76 4.14
N ALA A 110 -8.34 -5.87 3.55
CA ALA A 110 -8.17 -5.79 2.10
C ALA A 110 -8.51 -7.11 1.38
N PHE A 111 -8.69 -8.22 2.10
CA PHE A 111 -9.04 -9.50 1.46
C PHE A 111 -10.46 -9.45 0.89
N PRO A 112 -10.65 -9.91 -0.36
CA PRO A 112 -11.98 -10.04 -0.96
C PRO A 112 -12.74 -11.20 -0.30
N SER A 113 -14.06 -11.11 -0.31
CA SER A 113 -14.93 -12.16 0.25
C SER A 113 -15.09 -13.37 -0.68
N GLU A 114 -14.85 -13.18 -1.97
CA GLU A 114 -15.04 -14.20 -3.02
C GLU A 114 -14.07 -13.99 -4.17
N VAL A 115 -13.94 -15.00 -5.06
CA VAL A 115 -13.13 -14.87 -6.27
C VAL A 115 -13.93 -14.17 -7.38
N ILE A 116 -13.45 -12.99 -7.78
CA ILE A 116 -13.97 -12.22 -8.92
C ILE A 116 -13.00 -12.35 -10.08
N SER A 117 -13.30 -13.23 -11.02
CA SER A 117 -12.44 -13.54 -12.17
C SER A 117 -12.97 -13.02 -13.51
N ASP A 118 -14.25 -12.61 -13.58
CA ASP A 118 -14.92 -12.17 -14.80
C ASP A 118 -14.66 -10.69 -15.15
N ARG A 119 -14.35 -9.86 -14.16
CA ARG A 119 -14.12 -8.43 -14.30
C ARG A 119 -12.89 -7.95 -13.52
N PRO A 120 -12.37 -6.74 -13.82
CA PRO A 120 -11.31 -6.13 -13.00
C PRO A 120 -11.83 -5.89 -11.57
N PHE A 121 -10.96 -6.13 -10.59
CA PHE A 121 -11.24 -5.93 -9.18
C PHE A 121 -10.10 -5.17 -8.50
N PHE A 122 -10.45 -4.08 -7.82
CA PHE A 122 -9.56 -3.32 -6.96
C PHE A 122 -10.27 -2.98 -5.64
N GLN A 123 -9.70 -3.38 -4.53
CA GLN A 123 -10.15 -3.04 -3.19
C GLN A 123 -8.99 -2.49 -2.37
N SER A 124 -9.25 -1.44 -1.58
CA SER A 124 -8.28 -0.84 -0.67
C SER A 124 -8.94 -0.59 0.69
N VAL A 125 -8.21 0.02 1.60
CA VAL A 125 -8.70 0.38 2.93
C VAL A 125 -8.55 1.88 3.18
N TYR A 126 -9.38 2.41 4.08
CA TYR A 126 -9.32 3.81 4.50
C TYR A 126 -9.53 3.92 6.00
N ARG A 127 -9.05 5.02 6.56
CA ARG A 127 -9.44 5.47 7.90
C ARG A 127 -10.05 6.87 7.88
N GLU A 128 -10.75 7.20 8.95
CA GLU A 128 -11.23 8.56 9.17
C GLU A 128 -10.09 9.47 9.68
N MET A 129 -10.16 10.74 9.30
CA MET A 129 -9.26 11.79 9.77
C MET A 129 -10.01 12.75 10.66
N HIS A 130 -9.44 13.05 11.83
CA HIS A 130 -10.04 13.95 12.83
C HIS A 130 -9.18 15.19 13.09
N ASP A 131 -7.92 15.18 12.67
CA ASP A 131 -7.02 16.33 12.79
C ASP A 131 -7.11 17.22 11.53
N PRO A 132 -7.52 18.50 11.65
CA PRO A 132 -7.55 19.43 10.52
C PRO A 132 -6.19 19.61 9.82
N ALA A 133 -5.08 19.54 10.56
CA ALA A 133 -3.76 19.64 9.97
C ALA A 133 -3.48 18.45 9.04
N GLU A 134 -3.87 17.24 9.44
CA GLU A 134 -3.77 16.06 8.62
C GLU A 134 -4.66 16.14 7.36
N VAL A 135 -5.87 16.68 7.48
CA VAL A 135 -6.78 16.89 6.35
C VAL A 135 -6.18 17.84 5.33
N MET A 136 -5.51 18.91 5.78
CA MET A 136 -4.88 19.91 4.90
C MET A 136 -3.54 19.45 4.29
N ASP A 137 -2.93 18.40 4.82
CA ASP A 137 -1.68 17.87 4.30
C ASP A 137 -1.91 17.17 2.95
N ILE A 138 -1.30 17.71 1.89
CA ILE A 138 -1.38 17.19 0.52
C ILE A 138 -0.65 15.84 0.35
N ALA A 139 0.17 15.41 1.29
CA ALA A 139 0.74 14.07 1.29
C ALA A 139 -0.33 12.99 1.52
N ASN A 140 -1.40 13.33 2.22
CA ASN A 140 -2.53 12.44 2.48
C ASN A 140 -3.53 12.49 1.32
N VAL A 141 -3.88 11.34 0.77
CA VAL A 141 -4.91 11.21 -0.27
C VAL A 141 -6.29 11.13 0.38
N LYS A 142 -7.15 12.11 0.11
CA LYS A 142 -8.55 12.13 0.56
C LYS A 142 -9.42 11.40 -0.46
N ILE A 143 -10.40 10.65 0.04
CA ILE A 143 -11.34 9.90 -0.79
C ILE A 143 -12.78 10.27 -0.47
N VAL A 144 -13.63 10.25 -1.50
CA VAL A 144 -15.08 10.35 -1.36
C VAL A 144 -15.69 9.03 -1.79
N LEU A 145 -16.53 8.45 -0.93
CA LEU A 145 -17.18 7.17 -1.17
C LEU A 145 -18.68 7.38 -1.36
N ASN A 146 -19.29 6.56 -2.19
CA ASN A 146 -20.75 6.41 -2.25
C ASN A 146 -21.26 5.56 -1.06
N LYS A 147 -22.56 5.30 -1.01
CA LYS A 147 -23.18 4.53 0.08
C LYS A 147 -22.77 3.05 0.12
N GLU A 148 -22.31 2.51 -0.99
CA GLU A 148 -21.84 1.14 -1.14
C GLU A 148 -20.34 0.98 -0.86
N GLY A 149 -19.63 2.08 -0.44
CA GLY A 149 -18.20 2.07 -0.19
C GLY A 149 -17.33 2.10 -1.46
N VAL A 150 -17.94 2.45 -2.61
CA VAL A 150 -17.20 2.62 -3.87
C VAL A 150 -16.68 4.05 -3.98
N CYS A 151 -15.42 4.16 -4.39
CA CYS A 151 -14.77 5.44 -4.58
C CYS A 151 -15.41 6.25 -5.71
N MET A 152 -15.79 7.49 -5.39
CA MET A 152 -16.32 8.45 -6.37
C MET A 152 -15.17 9.32 -6.93
N TYR A 153 -14.22 9.70 -6.09
CA TYR A 153 -13.03 10.47 -6.46
C TYR A 153 -11.97 10.45 -5.36
N GLN A 154 -10.74 10.74 -5.75
CA GLN A 154 -9.59 10.89 -4.85
C GLN A 154 -8.88 12.21 -5.14
N SER A 155 -8.39 12.90 -4.10
CA SER A 155 -7.65 14.15 -4.25
C SER A 155 -6.64 14.35 -3.13
N ARG A 156 -5.56 15.03 -3.46
CA ARG A 156 -4.62 15.55 -2.43
C ARG A 156 -5.19 16.75 -1.70
N TYR A 157 -6.14 17.47 -2.31
CA TYR A 157 -6.87 18.55 -1.66
C TYR A 157 -8.05 18.01 -0.84
N PRO A 158 -8.49 18.70 0.24
CA PRO A 158 -9.67 18.29 1.00
C PRO A 158 -10.94 18.23 0.15
N ILE A 159 -11.52 17.06 0.01
CA ILE A 159 -12.79 16.78 -0.65
C ILE A 159 -13.72 15.96 0.25
N PRO A 160 -15.06 16.23 0.24
CA PRO A 160 -15.77 17.31 -0.45
C PRO A 160 -15.53 18.69 0.20
N CYS A 161 -15.82 19.76 -0.56
CA CYS A 161 -15.83 21.12 0.00
C CYS A 161 -17.00 21.29 0.98
N PRO A 162 -16.81 21.67 2.26
CA PRO A 162 -17.85 21.73 3.28
C PRO A 162 -18.65 23.03 3.23
N LYS A 163 -19.19 23.42 2.07
CA LYS A 163 -19.94 24.68 1.91
C LYS A 163 -21.28 24.68 2.67
N GLY A 164 -21.98 23.55 2.64
CA GLY A 164 -23.35 23.47 3.22
C GLY A 164 -23.40 22.96 4.64
N SER A 165 -22.41 22.20 5.07
CA SER A 165 -22.32 21.63 6.41
C SER A 165 -20.87 21.27 6.73
N LEU A 166 -20.47 21.45 7.98
CA LEU A 166 -19.20 20.96 8.54
C LEU A 166 -19.30 19.53 9.11
N LEU A 167 -20.50 18.94 9.08
CA LEU A 167 -20.75 17.59 9.60
C LEU A 167 -20.31 16.55 8.55
N PHE A 168 -19.01 16.49 8.33
CA PHE A 168 -18.38 15.51 7.44
C PHE A 168 -17.03 15.09 8.01
N THR A 169 -16.79 13.78 8.10
CA THR A 169 -15.50 13.22 8.48
C THR A 169 -14.73 12.85 7.21
N TYR A 170 -13.55 13.44 7.04
CA TYR A 170 -12.67 13.14 5.91
C TYR A 170 -12.11 11.74 6.02
N LYS A 171 -11.86 11.12 4.87
CA LYS A 171 -11.33 9.75 4.77
C LYS A 171 -9.99 9.79 4.04
N LYS A 172 -9.01 9.08 4.60
CA LYS A 172 -7.67 8.91 4.03
C LYS A 172 -7.53 7.52 3.44
N ALA A 173 -7.09 7.43 2.18
CA ALA A 173 -6.67 6.17 1.58
C ALA A 173 -5.40 5.66 2.27
N ILE A 174 -5.32 4.35 2.52
CA ILE A 174 -4.17 3.69 3.14
C ILE A 174 -3.57 2.71 2.13
N GLY A 175 -2.25 2.58 2.11
CA GLY A 175 -1.49 1.80 1.14
C GLY A 175 -1.54 0.28 1.36
N ILE A 176 -2.76 -0.26 1.49
CA ILE A 176 -3.05 -1.69 1.46
C ILE A 176 -4.04 -1.91 0.34
N GLU A 177 -3.62 -2.58 -0.73
CA GLU A 177 -4.33 -2.59 -2.00
C GLU A 177 -4.44 -4.01 -2.54
N CYS A 178 -5.64 -4.48 -2.79
CA CYS A 178 -5.93 -5.80 -3.35
C CYS A 178 -6.40 -5.69 -4.79
N PHE A 179 -5.67 -6.35 -5.68
CA PHE A 179 -5.97 -6.40 -7.12
C PHE A 179 -6.15 -7.83 -7.59
N ASN A 180 -7.01 -8.05 -8.59
CA ASN A 180 -6.87 -9.22 -9.44
C ASN A 180 -5.99 -8.90 -10.66
N LYS A 181 -5.53 -9.94 -11.37
CA LYS A 181 -4.67 -9.75 -12.56
C LYS A 181 -5.33 -8.85 -13.62
N LYS A 182 -6.64 -8.96 -13.85
CA LYS A 182 -7.34 -8.12 -14.84
C LYS A 182 -7.24 -6.63 -14.54
N ALA A 183 -7.35 -6.23 -13.29
CA ALA A 183 -7.17 -4.83 -12.90
C ALA A 183 -5.73 -4.36 -13.14
N LEU A 184 -4.75 -5.18 -12.79
CA LEU A 184 -3.34 -4.87 -12.99
C LEU A 184 -2.96 -4.82 -14.48
N ASP A 185 -3.48 -5.73 -15.31
CA ASP A 185 -3.28 -5.72 -16.77
C ASP A 185 -3.82 -4.43 -17.40
N ILE A 186 -5.03 -3.99 -17.01
CA ILE A 186 -5.59 -2.73 -17.51
C ILE A 186 -4.71 -1.55 -17.08
N PHE A 187 -4.30 -1.51 -15.82
CA PHE A 187 -3.41 -0.43 -15.33
C PHE A 187 -2.10 -0.37 -16.11
N ALA A 188 -1.45 -1.52 -16.30
CA ALA A 188 -0.13 -1.58 -16.94
C ALA A 188 -0.16 -1.21 -18.43
N HIS A 189 -1.28 -1.48 -19.13
CA HIS A 189 -1.42 -1.23 -20.57
C HIS A 189 -2.20 0.03 -20.92
N THR A 190 -2.70 0.76 -19.90
CA THR A 190 -3.41 2.03 -20.11
C THR A 190 -2.47 3.20 -19.83
N PRO A 191 -2.39 4.19 -20.72
CA PRO A 191 -1.56 5.36 -20.48
C PRO A 191 -2.08 6.17 -19.29
N MET A 192 -1.16 6.88 -18.62
CA MET A 192 -1.46 7.79 -17.53
C MET A 192 -2.50 8.83 -17.95
N GLY A 193 -3.58 8.92 -17.17
CA GLY A 193 -4.71 9.81 -17.41
C GLY A 193 -4.45 11.26 -17.02
N VAL A 194 -5.43 12.12 -17.24
CA VAL A 194 -5.34 13.56 -16.93
C VAL A 194 -5.41 13.79 -15.43
N MET A 195 -6.36 13.14 -14.74
CA MET A 195 -6.55 13.31 -13.30
C MET A 195 -5.38 12.71 -12.52
N GLU A 196 -4.89 11.54 -12.94
CA GLU A 196 -3.70 10.92 -12.37
C GLU A 196 -2.49 11.86 -12.43
N LYS A 197 -2.25 12.53 -13.57
CA LYS A 197 -1.15 13.50 -13.74
C LYS A 197 -1.27 14.74 -12.86
N ILE A 198 -2.50 15.25 -12.70
CA ILE A 198 -2.76 16.48 -11.94
C ILE A 198 -2.64 16.23 -10.44
N GLU A 199 -3.25 15.16 -9.96
CA GLU A 199 -3.29 14.83 -8.52
C GLU A 199 -2.06 14.02 -8.09
N ASP A 200 -1.28 13.44 -9.02
CA ASP A 200 -0.19 12.52 -8.73
C ASP A 200 -0.67 11.35 -7.84
N ILE A 201 -1.79 10.73 -8.28
CA ILE A 201 -2.45 9.60 -7.60
C ILE A 201 -2.70 8.49 -8.63
N ASP A 202 -1.92 7.41 -8.55
CA ASP A 202 -1.99 6.26 -9.47
C ASP A 202 -3.40 5.66 -9.58
N HIS A 203 -4.16 5.63 -8.48
CA HIS A 203 -5.51 5.07 -8.43
C HIS A 203 -6.51 5.76 -9.37
N LEU A 204 -6.28 7.02 -9.70
CA LEU A 204 -7.18 7.77 -10.60
C LEU A 204 -7.19 7.18 -12.01
N ARG A 205 -6.13 6.48 -12.44
CA ARG A 205 -6.13 5.74 -13.71
C ARG A 205 -7.26 4.70 -13.77
N PHE A 206 -7.53 4.00 -12.67
CA PHE A 206 -8.65 3.07 -12.60
C PHE A 206 -9.99 3.79 -12.75
N LEU A 207 -10.20 4.88 -12.00
CA LEU A 207 -11.45 5.65 -12.04
C LEU A 207 -11.67 6.28 -13.41
N GLU A 208 -10.63 6.85 -14.04
CA GLU A 208 -10.71 7.41 -15.40
C GLU A 208 -11.08 6.36 -16.46
N ASN A 209 -10.81 5.08 -16.19
CA ASN A 209 -11.17 3.95 -17.07
C ASN A 209 -12.42 3.18 -16.62
N GLY A 210 -13.20 3.75 -15.70
CA GLY A 210 -14.47 3.18 -15.24
C GLY A 210 -14.34 1.93 -14.38
N ILE A 211 -13.15 1.69 -13.81
CA ILE A 211 -12.91 0.58 -12.88
C ILE A 211 -13.23 1.05 -11.47
N PRO A 212 -14.20 0.42 -10.78
CA PRO A 212 -14.56 0.79 -9.42
C PRO A 212 -13.45 0.41 -8.45
N ILE A 213 -13.18 1.29 -7.47
CA ILE A 213 -12.31 1.02 -6.33
C ILE A 213 -13.19 0.88 -5.10
N TYR A 214 -13.18 -0.29 -4.49
CA TYR A 214 -13.89 -0.58 -3.25
C TYR A 214 -13.03 -0.23 -2.04
N TYR A 215 -13.63 0.33 -1.01
CA TYR A 215 -12.93 0.67 0.22
C TYR A 215 -13.58 0.07 1.45
N LYS A 216 -12.77 -0.52 2.32
CA LYS A 216 -13.19 -0.93 3.67
C LYS A 216 -12.55 -0.04 4.72
N GLN A 217 -13.30 0.26 5.77
CA GLN A 217 -12.79 1.06 6.89
C GLN A 217 -11.88 0.24 7.80
N ILE A 218 -10.80 0.88 8.26
CA ILE A 218 -9.95 0.41 9.36
C ILE A 218 -9.94 1.44 10.48
N ASP A 219 -9.67 1.01 11.72
CA ASP A 219 -9.74 1.89 12.89
C ASP A 219 -8.49 2.77 13.05
N SER A 220 -7.33 2.29 12.62
CA SER A 220 -6.05 2.98 12.77
C SER A 220 -5.11 2.65 11.61
N GLU A 221 -4.15 3.54 11.36
CA GLU A 221 -3.03 3.26 10.47
C GLU A 221 -1.74 3.09 11.27
N SER A 222 -0.75 2.44 10.66
CA SER A 222 0.61 2.41 11.18
C SER A 222 1.38 3.69 10.80
N LEU A 223 2.48 3.94 11.50
CA LEU A 223 3.41 5.00 11.13
C LEU A 223 4.19 4.58 9.87
N SER A 224 4.06 5.35 8.81
CA SER A 224 4.93 5.27 7.64
C SER A 224 6.26 5.96 7.91
N VAL A 225 7.36 5.36 7.44
CA VAL A 225 8.70 5.91 7.54
C VAL A 225 9.05 6.61 6.23
N ASP A 226 8.88 7.91 6.17
CA ASP A 226 9.23 8.73 5.01
C ASP A 226 10.52 9.51 5.19
N THR A 227 10.86 9.82 6.44
CA THR A 227 12.04 10.59 6.82
C THR A 227 12.84 9.86 7.90
N LYS A 228 14.08 10.33 8.15
CA LYS A 228 14.87 9.84 9.28
C LYS A 228 14.20 10.09 10.65
N ASN A 229 13.43 11.17 10.76
CA ASN A 229 12.70 11.48 11.99
C ASN A 229 11.57 10.46 12.25
N ASP A 230 10.89 10.01 11.20
CA ASP A 230 9.87 8.95 11.33
C ASP A 230 10.52 7.61 11.70
N LEU A 231 11.71 7.32 11.15
CA LEU A 231 12.50 6.15 11.53
C LEU A 231 12.79 6.13 13.03
N GLU A 232 13.23 7.27 13.61
CA GLU A 232 13.51 7.35 15.05
C GLU A 232 12.25 7.13 15.89
N LYS A 233 11.11 7.69 15.49
CA LYS A 233 9.82 7.44 16.17
C LYS A 233 9.47 5.95 16.18
N VAL A 234 9.63 5.29 15.04
CA VAL A 234 9.36 3.85 14.90
C VAL A 234 10.33 3.03 15.74
N ARG A 235 11.62 3.39 15.78
CA ARG A 235 12.62 2.74 16.65
C ARG A 235 12.17 2.74 18.11
N LEU A 236 11.81 3.91 18.64
CA LEU A 236 11.34 4.04 20.03
C LEU A 236 10.16 3.13 20.34
N ILE A 237 9.18 3.06 19.42
CA ILE A 237 8.00 2.19 19.59
C ILE A 237 8.39 0.71 19.60
N ILE A 238 9.31 0.31 18.72
CA ILE A 238 9.77 -1.08 18.65
C ILE A 238 10.59 -1.45 19.88
N GLU A 239 11.51 -0.58 20.31
CA GLU A 239 12.29 -0.77 21.55
C GLU A 239 11.37 -0.97 22.77
N GLU A 240 10.34 -0.13 22.92
CA GLU A 240 9.37 -0.29 23.99
C GLU A 240 8.62 -1.63 23.92
N ARG A 241 8.28 -2.11 22.72
CA ARG A 241 7.63 -3.41 22.53
C ARG A 241 8.54 -4.58 22.86
N LEU A 242 9.84 -4.48 22.53
CA LEU A 242 10.83 -5.50 22.82
C LEU A 242 11.14 -5.61 24.31
N ASN A 243 11.19 -4.47 25.03
CA ASN A 243 11.45 -4.41 26.46
C ASN A 243 10.26 -4.88 27.34
N LYS A 244 9.06 -5.00 26.77
CA LYS A 244 7.85 -5.49 27.46
C LYS A 244 7.61 -7.00 27.30
N LYS A 245 8.42 -7.69 26.49
CA LYS A 245 8.41 -9.15 26.31
C LYS A 245 9.46 -9.82 27.16
#